data_44698b1ce979bf00380855b45442ec4c
#
_entry.id   44698b1ce979bf00380855b45442ec4c
#
_cell.length_a   1.000
_cell.length_b   1.000
_cell.length_c   1.000
_cell.angle_alpha   90.00
_cell.angle_beta   90.00
_cell.angle_gamma   90.00
#
_symmetry.space_group_name_H-M   'P 1'
#
loop_
_entity.id
_entity.type
_entity.pdbx_description
1 polymer ?
#
loop_
_entity_poly.entity_id
_entity_poly.type
_entity_poly.pdbx_seq_one_letter_code
_entity_poly.pdbx_strand_id
1 'polypeptide(L)'
;SHSYSRDRNLWHISHEGLELEDPSLAPNYDNMLVLSVTPEKAPDKETELTMTFEHGVPKTLNGKAMKVSEIITELNRIGGENGIGIVDIVENRVVGMKSRGVYETPGGTILMAAHEQLEELTLDRDTMETKKKLGSQFAQVVYEGKWFTPLREAIQAFVESTQKYVTGEVKMKLYKGNIIKAGTTSPYSLYNESLASFTTGDLYDHHDADGFITLFGLPLKVRAMMLQEVEKNQKNS
;
A
#
# COMPACT_ATOMS: atom_id res chain seq x y z
N SER A 1 1.79 -36.89 6.35
CA SER A 1 1.55 -36.44 4.96
C SER A 1 2.55 -35.32 4.65
N HIS A 2 3.27 -35.47 3.56
CA HIS A 2 4.24 -34.46 3.10
C HIS A 2 3.53 -33.42 2.23
N SER A 3 2.66 -32.62 2.83
CA SER A 3 1.97 -31.54 2.11
C SER A 3 2.02 -30.24 2.91
N TYR A 4 2.00 -29.12 2.20
CA TYR A 4 1.87 -27.81 2.85
C TYR A 4 0.55 -27.70 3.61
N SER A 5 0.57 -27.03 4.75
CA SER A 5 -0.66 -26.52 5.37
C SER A 5 -1.12 -25.29 4.59
N ARG A 6 -2.41 -25.25 4.25
CA ARG A 6 -2.99 -24.18 3.42
C ARG A 6 -4.29 -23.68 4.00
N ASP A 7 -4.41 -22.35 4.06
CA ASP A 7 -5.68 -21.66 4.31
C ASP A 7 -6.02 -20.79 3.09
N ARG A 8 -7.29 -20.81 2.69
CA ARG A 8 -7.73 -20.08 1.49
C ARG A 8 -9.04 -19.36 1.73
N ASN A 9 -9.11 -18.12 1.20
CA ASN A 9 -10.33 -17.36 1.04
C ASN A 9 -10.33 -16.65 -0.33
N LEU A 10 -11.30 -15.75 -0.55
CA LEU A 10 -11.38 -14.99 -1.80
C LEU A 10 -10.14 -14.08 -2.01
N TRP A 11 -9.55 -13.57 -0.91
CA TRP A 11 -8.45 -12.60 -0.94
C TRP A 11 -7.10 -13.24 -1.21
N HIS A 12 -6.82 -14.39 -0.57
CA HIS A 12 -5.51 -15.04 -0.67
C HIS A 12 -5.53 -16.54 -0.39
N ILE A 13 -4.40 -17.16 -0.65
CA ILE A 13 -4.04 -18.48 -0.12
C ILE A 13 -2.71 -18.37 0.62
N SER A 14 -2.60 -18.99 1.79
CA SER A 14 -1.37 -19.13 2.55
C SER A 14 -0.81 -20.55 2.45
N HIS A 15 0.52 -20.66 2.54
CA HIS A 15 1.25 -21.92 2.56
C HIS A 15 2.21 -21.90 3.75
N GLU A 16 2.18 -22.98 4.55
CA GLU A 16 3.08 -23.20 5.70
C GLU A 16 3.62 -24.64 5.67
N GLY A 17 4.72 -24.87 6.37
CA GLY A 17 5.31 -26.20 6.56
C GLY A 17 6.37 -26.59 5.53
N LEU A 18 6.81 -27.85 5.60
CA LEU A 18 7.89 -28.40 4.78
C LEU A 18 9.17 -27.54 4.86
N GLU A 19 9.80 -27.20 3.73
CA GLU A 19 11.00 -26.38 3.69
C GLU A 19 10.84 -24.98 4.29
N LEU A 20 9.60 -24.48 4.41
CA LEU A 20 9.34 -23.17 5.02
C LEU A 20 9.64 -23.14 6.53
N GLU A 21 9.72 -24.30 7.18
CA GLU A 21 10.10 -24.40 8.61
C GLU A 21 11.58 -24.06 8.85
N ASP A 22 12.41 -24.12 7.80
CA ASP A 22 13.79 -23.69 7.84
C ASP A 22 13.98 -22.37 7.07
N PRO A 23 14.17 -21.23 7.77
CA PRO A 23 14.31 -19.93 7.11
C PRO A 23 15.57 -19.80 6.23
N SER A 24 16.50 -20.72 6.31
CA SER A 24 17.70 -20.77 5.44
C SER A 24 17.41 -21.35 4.05
N LEU A 25 16.27 -22.00 3.86
CA LEU A 25 15.88 -22.63 2.61
C LEU A 25 14.96 -21.73 1.77
N ALA A 26 15.19 -21.71 0.46
CA ALA A 26 14.29 -21.07 -0.48
C ALA A 26 12.98 -21.85 -0.62
N PRO A 27 11.83 -21.18 -0.80
CA PRO A 27 10.58 -21.86 -1.08
C PRO A 27 10.62 -22.63 -2.40
N ASN A 28 10.05 -23.82 -2.43
CA ASN A 28 9.86 -24.58 -3.66
C ASN A 28 8.55 -24.14 -4.34
N TYR A 29 8.60 -23.03 -5.06
CA TYR A 29 7.42 -22.43 -5.72
C TYR A 29 6.78 -23.35 -6.75
N ASP A 30 7.53 -24.25 -7.39
CA ASP A 30 6.98 -25.18 -8.39
C ASP A 30 6.00 -26.19 -7.77
N ASN A 31 6.21 -26.58 -6.52
CA ASN A 31 5.31 -27.46 -5.80
C ASN A 31 4.27 -26.73 -4.96
N MET A 32 4.47 -25.44 -4.69
CA MET A 32 3.70 -24.68 -3.71
C MET A 32 2.58 -23.88 -4.33
N LEU A 33 2.87 -23.13 -5.40
CA LEU A 33 1.94 -22.14 -5.94
C LEU A 33 0.68 -22.75 -6.54
N VAL A 34 -0.45 -22.11 -6.25
CA VAL A 34 -1.79 -22.53 -6.68
C VAL A 34 -2.48 -21.45 -7.53
N LEU A 35 -2.31 -20.18 -7.17
CA LEU A 35 -2.96 -19.04 -7.85
C LEU A 35 -2.03 -18.35 -8.84
N SER A 36 -0.72 -18.40 -8.61
CA SER A 36 0.26 -17.58 -9.29
C SER A 36 1.33 -18.43 -9.98
N VAL A 37 1.98 -17.83 -10.96
CA VAL A 37 3.29 -18.27 -11.45
C VAL A 37 4.36 -17.37 -10.85
N THR A 38 5.61 -17.84 -10.82
CA THR A 38 6.73 -16.96 -10.43
C THR A 38 6.93 -15.87 -11.48
N PRO A 39 7.51 -14.70 -11.11
CA PRO A 39 7.80 -13.65 -12.08
C PRO A 39 8.60 -14.12 -13.31
N GLU A 40 9.53 -15.04 -13.13
CA GLU A 40 10.34 -15.61 -14.21
C GLU A 40 9.51 -16.38 -15.24
N LYS A 41 8.44 -17.02 -14.79
CA LYS A 41 7.52 -17.81 -15.64
C LYS A 41 6.37 -17.00 -16.23
N ALA A 42 6.20 -15.75 -15.77
CA ALA A 42 5.18 -14.86 -16.29
C ALA A 42 5.48 -14.46 -17.77
N PRO A 43 4.46 -14.09 -18.55
CA PRO A 43 4.65 -13.68 -19.93
C PRO A 43 5.62 -12.50 -20.09
N ASP A 44 6.42 -12.52 -21.15
CA ASP A 44 7.29 -11.40 -21.53
C ASP A 44 6.51 -10.35 -22.33
N LYS A 45 5.36 -10.00 -21.80
CA LYS A 45 4.45 -8.99 -22.36
C LYS A 45 3.65 -8.36 -21.21
N GLU A 46 3.56 -7.04 -21.24
CA GLU A 46 2.73 -6.32 -20.25
C GLU A 46 1.23 -6.58 -20.44
N THR A 47 0.50 -6.61 -19.33
CA THR A 47 -0.96 -6.68 -19.32
C THR A 47 -1.51 -5.35 -18.80
N GLU A 48 -2.30 -4.66 -19.60
CA GLU A 48 -2.93 -3.40 -19.22
C GLU A 48 -4.20 -3.66 -18.43
N LEU A 49 -4.42 -2.85 -17.36
CA LEU A 49 -5.62 -2.85 -16.56
C LEU A 49 -6.16 -1.43 -16.41
N THR A 50 -7.47 -1.30 -16.47
CA THR A 50 -8.19 -0.07 -16.15
C THR A 50 -9.28 -0.40 -15.13
N MET A 51 -9.31 0.35 -14.02
CA MET A 51 -10.30 0.18 -12.95
C MET A 51 -10.95 1.52 -12.64
N THR A 52 -12.25 1.50 -12.37
CA THR A 52 -12.94 2.66 -11.81
C THR A 52 -13.38 2.40 -10.39
N PHE A 53 -13.33 3.47 -9.59
CA PHE A 53 -13.75 3.49 -8.19
C PHE A 53 -14.80 4.58 -7.98
N GLU A 54 -15.71 4.32 -7.08
CA GLU A 54 -16.67 5.28 -6.57
C GLU A 54 -16.71 5.21 -5.05
N HIS A 55 -16.41 6.31 -4.38
CA HIS A 55 -16.29 6.38 -2.92
C HIS A 55 -15.39 5.29 -2.32
N GLY A 56 -14.26 5.04 -2.98
CA GLY A 56 -13.28 4.04 -2.58
C GLY A 56 -13.63 2.58 -2.93
N VAL A 57 -14.80 2.35 -3.52
CA VAL A 57 -15.26 1.00 -3.90
C VAL A 57 -15.02 0.76 -5.39
N PRO A 58 -14.36 -0.35 -5.77
CA PRO A 58 -14.16 -0.68 -7.19
C PRO A 58 -15.50 -1.01 -7.85
N LYS A 59 -15.72 -0.47 -9.05
CA LYS A 59 -16.98 -0.59 -9.81
C LYS A 59 -16.81 -1.30 -11.13
N THR A 60 -15.73 -1.03 -11.86
CA THR A 60 -15.47 -1.65 -13.16
C THR A 60 -14.04 -2.15 -13.26
N LEU A 61 -13.86 -3.17 -14.08
CA LEU A 61 -12.57 -3.67 -14.50
C LEU A 61 -12.57 -3.78 -16.02
N ASN A 62 -11.61 -3.11 -16.67
CA ASN A 62 -11.49 -3.05 -18.13
C ASN A 62 -12.82 -2.64 -18.81
N GLY A 63 -13.50 -1.65 -18.25
CA GLY A 63 -14.76 -1.11 -18.75
C GLY A 63 -16.01 -1.93 -18.41
N LYS A 64 -15.87 -3.09 -17.77
CA LYS A 64 -16.99 -3.95 -17.40
C LYS A 64 -17.37 -3.77 -15.93
N ALA A 65 -18.65 -3.44 -15.69
CA ALA A 65 -19.21 -3.38 -14.34
C ALA A 65 -19.33 -4.79 -13.74
N MET A 66 -18.85 -4.94 -12.53
CA MET A 66 -18.84 -6.19 -11.80
C MET A 66 -19.06 -5.96 -10.30
N LYS A 67 -19.52 -6.98 -9.59
CA LYS A 67 -19.48 -6.99 -8.12
C LYS A 67 -18.03 -7.00 -7.63
N VAL A 68 -17.78 -6.48 -6.44
CA VAL A 68 -16.43 -6.45 -5.85
C VAL A 68 -15.81 -7.85 -5.80
N SER A 69 -16.59 -8.86 -5.42
CA SER A 69 -16.12 -10.26 -5.39
C SER A 69 -15.70 -10.78 -6.77
N GLU A 70 -16.42 -10.42 -7.82
CA GLU A 70 -16.08 -10.78 -9.19
C GLU A 70 -14.81 -10.06 -9.67
N ILE A 71 -14.65 -8.80 -9.31
CA ILE A 71 -13.42 -8.02 -9.58
C ILE A 71 -12.22 -8.71 -8.92
N ILE A 72 -12.32 -9.08 -7.65
CA ILE A 72 -11.23 -9.77 -6.94
C ILE A 72 -10.91 -11.10 -7.61
N THR A 73 -11.91 -11.88 -7.97
CA THR A 73 -11.72 -13.17 -8.65
C THR A 73 -10.99 -13.01 -9.99
N GLU A 74 -11.41 -12.03 -10.79
CA GLU A 74 -10.78 -11.77 -12.09
C GLU A 74 -9.35 -11.21 -11.94
N LEU A 75 -9.13 -10.33 -10.95
CA LEU A 75 -7.80 -9.83 -10.63
C LEU A 75 -6.88 -10.95 -10.08
N ASN A 76 -7.41 -11.92 -9.36
CA ASN A 76 -6.65 -13.11 -8.96
C ASN A 76 -6.16 -13.89 -10.17
N ARG A 77 -7.01 -14.07 -11.18
CA ARG A 77 -6.64 -14.74 -12.43
C ARG A 77 -5.57 -13.96 -13.18
N ILE A 78 -5.82 -12.69 -13.46
CA ILE A 78 -4.91 -11.84 -14.24
C ILE A 78 -3.58 -11.65 -13.48
N GLY A 79 -3.64 -11.35 -12.21
CA GLY A 79 -2.47 -11.12 -11.37
C GLY A 79 -1.64 -12.38 -11.21
N GLY A 80 -2.27 -13.53 -11.01
CA GLY A 80 -1.62 -14.83 -10.92
C GLY A 80 -0.84 -15.18 -12.19
N GLU A 81 -1.42 -14.97 -13.36
CA GLU A 81 -0.79 -15.18 -14.67
C GLU A 81 0.44 -14.27 -14.86
N ASN A 82 0.47 -13.11 -14.24
CA ASN A 82 1.56 -12.13 -14.33
C ASN A 82 2.55 -12.16 -13.15
N GLY A 83 2.48 -13.16 -12.30
CA GLY A 83 3.41 -13.32 -11.18
C GLY A 83 3.25 -12.32 -10.05
N ILE A 84 2.06 -11.74 -9.88
CA ILE A 84 1.79 -10.72 -8.88
C ILE A 84 1.42 -11.34 -7.53
N GLY A 85 1.90 -10.77 -6.44
CA GLY A 85 1.37 -10.97 -5.10
C GLY A 85 1.89 -12.21 -4.37
N ILE A 86 3.09 -12.69 -4.70
CA ILE A 86 3.78 -13.73 -3.95
C ILE A 86 4.62 -13.07 -2.87
N VAL A 87 4.40 -13.43 -1.61
CA VAL A 87 5.13 -12.91 -0.45
C VAL A 87 5.62 -14.06 0.42
N ASP A 88 6.92 -14.12 0.66
CA ASP A 88 7.57 -14.99 1.65
C ASP A 88 7.88 -14.14 2.88
N ILE A 89 7.28 -14.45 4.03
CA ILE A 89 7.37 -13.64 5.23
C ILE A 89 7.60 -14.48 6.48
N VAL A 90 8.51 -14.02 7.34
CA VAL A 90 8.61 -14.44 8.72
C VAL A 90 7.82 -13.46 9.58
N GLU A 91 6.70 -13.90 10.09
CA GLU A 91 5.75 -13.07 10.84
C GLU A 91 5.76 -13.40 12.33
N ASN A 92 5.17 -12.52 13.14
CA ASN A 92 5.03 -12.69 14.58
C ASN A 92 3.60 -13.11 14.92
N ARG A 93 3.45 -14.22 15.61
CA ARG A 93 2.14 -14.63 16.15
C ARG A 93 1.80 -13.85 17.42
N VAL A 94 0.52 -13.70 17.72
CA VAL A 94 0.03 -13.04 18.95
C VAL A 94 0.65 -13.67 20.20
N VAL A 95 0.88 -14.97 20.18
CA VAL A 95 1.50 -15.74 21.29
C VAL A 95 3.02 -15.55 21.41
N GLY A 96 3.61 -14.67 20.57
CA GLY A 96 5.01 -14.25 20.71
C GLY A 96 6.04 -15.08 19.93
N MET A 97 5.64 -16.17 19.27
CA MET A 97 6.56 -16.95 18.43
C MET A 97 6.55 -16.45 16.98
N LYS A 98 7.66 -16.68 16.27
CA LYS A 98 7.75 -16.44 14.83
C LYS A 98 7.20 -17.62 14.04
N SER A 99 6.63 -17.33 12.87
CA SER A 99 6.16 -18.32 11.90
C SER A 99 6.50 -17.83 10.51
N ARG A 100 6.80 -18.75 9.61
CA ARG A 100 7.06 -18.42 8.21
C ARG A 100 5.95 -18.95 7.32
N GLY A 101 5.45 -18.11 6.43
CA GLY A 101 4.46 -18.49 5.43
C GLY A 101 4.75 -17.84 4.09
N VAL A 102 4.28 -18.48 3.03
CA VAL A 102 4.20 -17.89 1.70
C VAL A 102 2.74 -17.61 1.39
N TYR A 103 2.49 -16.38 0.97
CA TYR A 103 1.14 -15.91 0.61
C TYR A 103 1.05 -15.63 -0.88
N GLU A 104 -0.04 -16.05 -1.49
CA GLU A 104 -0.42 -15.65 -2.83
C GLU A 104 -1.65 -14.75 -2.73
N THR A 105 -1.47 -13.47 -3.05
CA THR A 105 -2.54 -12.45 -2.98
C THR A 105 -2.55 -11.62 -4.26
N PRO A 106 -2.71 -12.25 -5.44
CA PRO A 106 -2.54 -11.52 -6.70
C PRO A 106 -3.59 -10.42 -6.88
N GLY A 107 -4.86 -10.73 -6.70
CA GLY A 107 -5.95 -9.76 -6.86
C GLY A 107 -5.94 -8.67 -5.81
N GLY A 108 -5.74 -9.02 -4.56
CA GLY A 108 -5.66 -8.07 -3.45
C GLY A 108 -4.50 -7.09 -3.60
N THR A 109 -3.35 -7.56 -4.05
CA THR A 109 -2.18 -6.72 -4.30
C THR A 109 -2.45 -5.67 -5.38
N ILE A 110 -3.07 -6.07 -6.49
CA ILE A 110 -3.45 -5.16 -7.58
C ILE A 110 -4.50 -4.16 -7.10
N LEU A 111 -5.54 -4.63 -6.42
CA LEU A 111 -6.64 -3.79 -5.94
C LEU A 111 -6.16 -2.73 -4.96
N MET A 112 -5.31 -3.11 -4.00
CA MET A 112 -4.73 -2.18 -3.04
C MET A 112 -3.81 -1.16 -3.71
N ALA A 113 -2.99 -1.57 -4.67
CA ALA A 113 -2.14 -0.66 -5.44
C ALA A 113 -2.97 0.35 -6.25
N ALA A 114 -4.04 -0.09 -6.91
CA ALA A 114 -4.95 0.78 -7.65
C ALA A 114 -5.67 1.78 -6.75
N HIS A 115 -6.18 1.32 -5.62
CA HIS A 115 -6.85 2.16 -4.64
C HIS A 115 -5.90 3.22 -4.05
N GLU A 116 -4.69 2.83 -3.66
CA GLU A 116 -3.67 3.77 -3.17
C GLU A 116 -3.29 4.81 -4.23
N GLN A 117 -3.14 4.40 -5.49
CA GLN A 117 -2.85 5.30 -6.61
C GLN A 117 -3.94 6.39 -6.77
N LEU A 118 -5.20 6.04 -6.56
CA LEU A 118 -6.31 7.00 -6.58
C LEU A 118 -6.32 7.89 -5.32
N GLU A 119 -6.03 7.34 -4.15
CA GLU A 119 -5.92 8.11 -2.91
C GLU A 119 -4.78 9.14 -2.97
N GLU A 120 -3.66 8.82 -3.59
CA GLU A 120 -2.55 9.78 -3.80
C GLU A 120 -3.01 11.05 -4.54
N LEU A 121 -4.00 10.93 -5.41
CA LEU A 121 -4.54 12.04 -6.18
C LEU A 121 -5.65 12.82 -5.46
N THR A 122 -6.42 12.16 -4.59
CA THR A 122 -7.67 12.67 -4.03
C THR A 122 -7.64 12.96 -2.53
N LEU A 123 -6.64 12.49 -1.80
CA LEU A 123 -6.48 12.76 -0.38
C LEU A 123 -5.31 13.72 -0.11
N ASP A 124 -5.50 14.62 0.84
CA ASP A 124 -4.41 15.46 1.35
C ASP A 124 -3.40 14.64 2.17
N ARG A 125 -2.21 15.22 2.35
CA ARG A 125 -1.09 14.58 3.04
C ARG A 125 -1.45 14.08 4.43
N ASP A 126 -2.06 14.93 5.24
CA ASP A 126 -2.28 14.63 6.66
C ASP A 126 -3.36 13.54 6.83
N THR A 127 -4.38 13.55 5.97
CA THR A 127 -5.41 12.50 5.92
C THR A 127 -4.81 11.18 5.47
N MET A 128 -3.97 11.15 4.42
CA MET A 128 -3.30 9.93 3.98
C MET A 128 -2.41 9.32 5.06
N GLU A 129 -1.58 10.13 5.70
CA GLU A 129 -0.68 9.66 6.76
C GLU A 129 -1.45 9.09 7.95
N THR A 130 -2.50 9.77 8.38
CA THR A 130 -3.35 9.30 9.48
C THR A 130 -4.06 8.00 9.11
N LYS A 131 -4.61 7.93 7.89
CA LYS A 131 -5.27 6.71 7.39
C LYS A 131 -4.32 5.51 7.38
N LYS A 132 -3.08 5.68 6.93
CA LYS A 132 -2.07 4.61 6.93
C LYS A 132 -1.76 4.10 8.34
N LYS A 133 -1.62 4.98 9.31
CA LYS A 133 -1.40 4.62 10.72
C LYS A 133 -2.58 3.84 11.30
N LEU A 134 -3.79 4.34 11.09
CA LEU A 134 -5.01 3.68 11.56
C LEU A 134 -5.27 2.38 10.79
N GLY A 135 -4.91 2.28 9.53
CA GLY A 135 -4.98 1.04 8.75
C GLY A 135 -4.10 -0.07 9.32
N SER A 136 -2.89 0.26 9.75
CA SER A 136 -2.00 -0.67 10.45
C SER A 136 -2.61 -1.14 11.78
N GLN A 137 -3.18 -0.22 12.56
CA GLN A 137 -3.88 -0.56 13.79
C GLN A 137 -5.14 -1.41 13.54
N PHE A 138 -5.88 -1.12 12.47
CA PHE A 138 -7.04 -1.92 12.07
C PHE A 138 -6.64 -3.35 11.73
N ALA A 139 -5.55 -3.55 11.00
CA ALA A 139 -5.01 -4.87 10.69
C ALA A 139 -4.69 -5.67 11.97
N GLN A 140 -4.09 -5.03 12.96
CA GLN A 140 -3.80 -5.65 14.26
C GLN A 140 -5.09 -6.05 15.00
N VAL A 141 -6.09 -5.16 15.03
CA VAL A 141 -7.40 -5.44 15.65
C VAL A 141 -8.08 -6.64 14.99
N VAL A 142 -8.04 -6.72 13.66
CA VAL A 142 -8.60 -7.87 12.90
C VAL A 142 -7.84 -9.15 13.22
N TYR A 143 -6.51 -9.10 13.17
CA TYR A 143 -5.64 -10.24 13.46
C TYR A 143 -5.84 -10.81 14.87
N GLU A 144 -6.04 -9.95 15.85
CA GLU A 144 -6.28 -10.33 17.25
C GLU A 144 -7.73 -10.78 17.53
N GLY A 145 -8.58 -10.87 16.51
CA GLY A 145 -9.97 -11.31 16.65
C GLY A 145 -10.90 -10.28 17.32
N LYS A 146 -10.53 -9.00 17.32
CA LYS A 146 -11.26 -7.90 17.98
C LYS A 146 -12.24 -7.18 17.04
N TRP A 147 -12.86 -7.91 16.13
CA TRP A 147 -13.80 -7.35 15.15
C TRP A 147 -14.98 -6.61 15.76
N PHE A 148 -15.55 -7.13 16.85
CA PHE A 148 -16.73 -6.58 17.51
C PHE A 148 -16.37 -5.60 18.65
N THR A 149 -15.37 -4.75 18.44
CA THR A 149 -14.91 -3.78 19.44
C THR A 149 -15.19 -2.34 18.98
N PRO A 150 -15.39 -1.42 19.95
CA PRO A 150 -15.55 0.01 19.63
C PRO A 150 -14.36 0.58 18.84
N LEU A 151 -13.15 0.12 19.10
CA LEU A 151 -11.96 0.57 18.39
C LEU A 151 -12.04 0.22 16.88
N ARG A 152 -12.42 -1.01 16.56
CA ARG A 152 -12.61 -1.42 15.16
C ARG A 152 -13.66 -0.55 14.48
N GLU A 153 -14.80 -0.31 15.12
CA GLU A 153 -15.88 0.52 14.59
C GLU A 153 -15.44 1.98 14.38
N ALA A 154 -14.70 2.55 15.33
CA ALA A 154 -14.20 3.92 15.23
C ALA A 154 -13.19 4.09 14.08
N ILE A 155 -12.25 3.15 13.92
CA ILE A 155 -11.28 3.18 12.81
C ILE A 155 -12.00 3.02 11.47
N GLN A 156 -12.96 2.11 11.38
CA GLN A 156 -13.77 1.93 10.16
C GLN A 156 -14.52 3.20 9.79
N ALA A 157 -15.18 3.85 10.73
CA ALA A 157 -15.89 5.10 10.50
C ALA A 157 -14.95 6.22 10.01
N PHE A 158 -13.74 6.31 10.57
CA PHE A 158 -12.72 7.23 10.08
C PHE A 158 -12.35 6.93 8.62
N VAL A 159 -12.03 5.66 8.31
CA VAL A 159 -11.65 5.25 6.95
C VAL A 159 -12.77 5.54 5.96
N GLU A 160 -14.00 5.15 6.26
CA GLU A 160 -15.18 5.42 5.41
C GLU A 160 -15.36 6.91 5.14
N SER A 161 -15.18 7.75 6.15
CA SER A 161 -15.24 9.22 6.00
C SER A 161 -14.20 9.74 5.00
N THR A 162 -13.01 9.17 4.98
CA THR A 162 -11.94 9.58 4.05
C THR A 162 -12.24 9.23 2.60
N GLN A 163 -13.13 8.27 2.34
CA GLN A 163 -13.38 7.74 0.99
C GLN A 163 -14.42 8.55 0.19
N LYS A 164 -15.02 9.57 0.77
CA LYS A 164 -16.09 10.36 0.15
C LYS A 164 -15.75 10.87 -1.26
N TYR A 165 -14.50 11.25 -1.50
CA TYR A 165 -14.04 11.79 -2.78
C TYR A 165 -13.02 10.89 -3.48
N VAL A 166 -12.84 9.66 -3.02
CA VAL A 166 -11.97 8.68 -3.66
C VAL A 166 -12.74 8.02 -4.80
N THR A 167 -12.90 8.78 -5.87
CA THR A 167 -13.68 8.42 -7.07
C THR A 167 -12.87 8.77 -8.30
N GLY A 168 -12.74 7.84 -9.23
CA GLY A 168 -11.99 8.07 -10.46
C GLY A 168 -11.58 6.80 -11.18
N GLU A 169 -10.71 6.96 -12.15
CA GLU A 169 -10.18 5.88 -12.98
C GLU A 169 -8.68 5.72 -12.76
N VAL A 170 -8.25 4.47 -12.62
CA VAL A 170 -6.85 4.09 -12.47
C VAL A 170 -6.45 3.18 -13.62
N LYS A 171 -5.34 3.50 -14.26
CA LYS A 171 -4.69 2.67 -15.27
C LYS A 171 -3.37 2.14 -14.75
N MET A 172 -3.08 0.88 -15.02
CA MET A 172 -1.83 0.24 -14.66
C MET A 172 -1.44 -0.83 -15.66
N LYS A 173 -0.19 -1.25 -15.59
CA LYS A 173 0.37 -2.35 -16.35
C LYS A 173 0.96 -3.37 -15.39
N LEU A 174 0.75 -4.64 -15.70
CA LEU A 174 1.37 -5.75 -14.99
C LEU A 174 2.45 -6.35 -15.86
N TYR A 175 3.63 -6.52 -15.29
CA TYR A 175 4.74 -7.14 -16.01
C TYR A 175 5.65 -7.88 -15.04
N LYS A 176 5.74 -9.19 -15.20
CA LYS A 176 6.68 -10.07 -14.47
C LYS A 176 6.76 -9.74 -12.97
N GLY A 177 5.63 -9.79 -12.30
CA GLY A 177 5.54 -9.55 -10.85
C GLY A 177 5.48 -8.08 -10.43
N ASN A 178 5.57 -7.15 -11.37
CA ASN A 178 5.55 -5.71 -11.10
C ASN A 178 4.21 -5.09 -11.47
N ILE A 179 3.80 -4.10 -10.70
CA ILE A 179 2.68 -3.21 -11.00
C ILE A 179 3.24 -1.85 -11.37
N ILE A 180 2.95 -1.39 -12.58
CA ILE A 180 3.45 -0.14 -13.15
C ILE A 180 2.29 0.83 -13.28
N LYS A 181 2.40 2.03 -12.70
CA LYS A 181 1.39 3.07 -12.82
C LYS A 181 1.31 3.56 -14.27
N ALA A 182 0.10 3.70 -14.81
CA ALA A 182 -0.13 4.13 -16.20
C ALA A 182 -1.13 5.29 -16.33
N GLY A 183 -1.45 5.93 -15.21
CA GLY A 183 -2.28 7.13 -15.17
C GLY A 183 -3.46 7.03 -14.22
N THR A 184 -3.89 8.18 -13.72
CA THR A 184 -5.01 8.30 -12.79
C THR A 184 -5.79 9.56 -13.11
N THR A 185 -7.11 9.48 -13.17
CA THR A 185 -8.01 10.63 -13.34
C THR A 185 -9.08 10.63 -12.27
N SER A 186 -9.43 11.82 -11.79
CA SER A 186 -10.51 12.00 -10.82
C SER A 186 -11.13 13.39 -10.97
N PRO A 187 -12.46 13.52 -10.84
CA PRO A 187 -13.09 14.83 -10.73
C PRO A 187 -12.74 15.54 -9.41
N TYR A 188 -12.17 14.81 -8.44
CA TYR A 188 -11.75 15.33 -7.14
C TYR A 188 -10.23 15.41 -6.98
N SER A 189 -9.51 15.51 -8.10
CA SER A 189 -8.05 15.62 -8.10
C SER A 189 -7.58 16.85 -7.34
N LEU A 190 -6.66 16.65 -6.41
CA LEU A 190 -5.93 17.71 -5.70
C LEU A 190 -4.66 18.14 -6.44
N TYR A 191 -4.30 17.42 -7.51
CA TYR A 191 -3.16 17.80 -8.34
C TYR A 191 -3.53 19.01 -9.21
N ASN A 192 -2.87 20.13 -8.97
CA ASN A 192 -3.06 21.36 -9.73
C ASN A 192 -1.81 21.61 -10.58
N GLU A 193 -1.96 21.43 -11.90
CA GLU A 193 -0.84 21.59 -12.85
C GLU A 193 -0.20 22.97 -12.79
N SER A 194 -0.99 24.02 -12.58
CA SER A 194 -0.46 25.39 -12.52
C SER A 194 0.35 25.66 -11.25
N LEU A 195 0.08 24.96 -10.13
CA LEU A 195 0.89 25.00 -8.91
C LEU A 195 2.11 24.09 -8.99
N ALA A 196 1.99 22.97 -9.68
CA ALA A 196 3.06 21.98 -9.82
C ALA A 196 4.10 22.37 -10.90
N SER A 197 3.73 23.25 -11.83
CA SER A 197 4.61 23.70 -12.91
C SER A 197 5.60 24.74 -12.43
N PHE A 198 6.88 24.49 -12.62
CA PHE A 198 7.94 25.47 -12.38
C PHE A 198 7.92 26.68 -13.34
N THR A 199 7.06 26.66 -14.37
CA THR A 199 6.99 27.70 -15.41
C THR A 199 5.93 28.77 -15.16
N THR A 200 5.01 28.54 -14.21
CA THR A 200 3.94 29.50 -13.87
C THR A 200 4.06 29.91 -12.41
N GLY A 201 4.98 30.86 -12.12
CA GLY A 201 5.30 31.33 -10.78
C GLY A 201 4.25 32.20 -10.06
N ASP A 202 3.01 32.29 -10.56
CA ASP A 202 2.08 33.35 -10.14
C ASP A 202 1.02 32.92 -9.12
N LEU A 203 0.95 31.63 -8.69
CA LEU A 203 -0.11 31.17 -7.78
C LEU A 203 0.25 31.28 -6.30
N TYR A 204 1.52 31.44 -5.96
CA TYR A 204 1.97 31.81 -4.62
C TYR A 204 3.30 32.54 -4.71
N ASP A 205 3.61 33.37 -3.71
CA ASP A 205 4.87 34.07 -3.63
C ASP A 205 5.97 33.12 -3.12
N HIS A 206 6.97 32.86 -3.95
CA HIS A 206 8.09 31.98 -3.59
C HIS A 206 8.90 32.51 -2.38
N HIS A 207 8.87 33.82 -2.10
CA HIS A 207 9.46 34.42 -0.91
C HIS A 207 8.83 33.96 0.39
N ASP A 208 7.57 33.48 0.36
CA ASP A 208 6.92 32.89 1.54
C ASP A 208 7.65 31.63 2.01
N ALA A 209 8.28 30.90 1.10
CA ALA A 209 9.09 29.73 1.44
C ALA A 209 10.30 30.07 2.31
N ASP A 210 10.95 31.23 2.09
CA ASP A 210 12.10 31.69 2.88
C ASP A 210 11.71 31.92 4.34
N GLY A 211 10.56 32.60 4.55
CA GLY A 211 10.00 32.83 5.87
C GLY A 211 9.61 31.51 6.57
N PHE A 212 8.95 30.63 5.84
CA PHE A 212 8.59 29.30 6.36
C PHE A 212 9.82 28.49 6.78
N ILE A 213 10.83 28.39 5.92
CA ILE A 213 12.07 27.62 6.20
C ILE A 213 12.79 28.20 7.42
N THR A 214 12.86 29.53 7.52
CA THR A 214 13.49 30.20 8.65
C THR A 214 12.82 29.86 9.97
N LEU A 215 11.49 29.96 10.04
CA LEU A 215 10.74 29.70 11.27
C LEU A 215 10.69 28.21 11.59
N PHE A 216 10.49 27.36 10.60
CA PHE A 216 10.42 25.90 10.77
C PHE A 216 11.77 25.32 11.22
N GLY A 217 12.89 25.90 10.73
CA GLY A 217 14.24 25.51 11.11
C GLY A 217 14.73 26.12 12.43
N LEU A 218 13.99 27.07 13.02
CA LEU A 218 14.42 27.82 14.21
C LEU A 218 14.77 26.92 15.42
N PRO A 219 13.99 25.87 15.77
CA PRO A 219 14.35 24.98 16.87
C PRO A 219 15.72 24.30 16.68
N LEU A 220 16.05 23.92 15.44
CA LEU A 220 17.33 23.29 15.10
C LEU A 220 18.50 24.30 15.23
N LYS A 221 18.25 25.53 14.82
CA LYS A 221 19.23 26.63 14.97
C LYS A 221 19.50 26.93 16.45
N VAL A 222 18.46 27.03 17.28
CA VAL A 222 18.58 27.23 18.73
C VAL A 222 19.35 26.08 19.38
N ARG A 223 19.07 24.84 19.00
CA ARG A 223 19.82 23.66 19.47
C ARG A 223 21.30 23.75 19.10
N ALA A 224 21.61 24.10 17.86
CA ALA A 224 23.00 24.23 17.41
C ALA A 224 23.76 25.31 18.18
N MET A 225 23.14 26.46 18.43
CA MET A 225 23.71 27.53 19.24
C MET A 225 24.02 27.09 20.69
N MET A 226 23.10 26.37 21.31
CA MET A 226 23.28 25.79 22.66
C MET A 226 24.48 24.83 22.69
N LEU A 227 24.59 23.93 21.73
CA LEU A 227 25.70 22.96 21.67
C LEU A 227 27.06 23.66 21.49
N GLN A 228 27.15 24.70 20.63
CA GLN A 228 28.35 25.48 20.46
C GLN A 228 28.79 26.20 21.76
N GLU A 229 27.84 26.69 22.52
CA GLU A 229 28.13 27.35 23.78
C GLU A 229 28.65 26.35 24.83
N VAL A 230 28.05 25.16 24.92
CA VAL A 230 28.50 24.07 25.80
C VAL A 230 29.93 23.65 25.45
N GLU A 231 30.23 23.46 24.16
CA GLU A 231 31.58 23.09 23.71
C GLU A 231 32.63 24.13 24.04
N LYS A 232 32.29 25.43 23.88
CA LYS A 232 33.20 26.54 24.28
C LYS A 232 33.50 26.52 25.77
N ASN A 233 32.49 26.31 26.60
CA ASN A 233 32.63 26.26 28.04
C ASN A 233 33.49 25.07 28.51
N GLN A 234 33.36 23.92 27.86
CA GLN A 234 34.17 22.71 28.13
C GLN A 234 35.63 22.88 27.77
N LYS A 235 35.95 23.66 26.70
CA LYS A 235 37.34 23.92 26.28
C LYS A 235 38.02 24.96 27.16
N ASN A 236 37.27 25.75 27.91
CA ASN A 236 37.77 26.81 28.78
C ASN A 236 37.87 26.40 30.27
N SER A 237 37.43 25.17 30.58
CA SER A 237 37.55 24.52 31.90
C SER A 237 38.67 23.50 31.88
#